data_2df6a6982d4526ff67461c3a52e5db3a
#
_entry.id   2df6a6982d4526ff67461c3a52e5db3a
#
_cell.length_a   1.000
_cell.length_b   1.000
_cell.length_c   1.000
_cell.angle_alpha   90.00
_cell.angle_beta   90.00
_cell.angle_gamma   90.00
#
_symmetry.space_group_name_H-M   'P 1'
#
loop_
_entity.id
_entity.type
_entity.pdbx_description
1 polymer ?
#
loop_
_entity_poly.entity_id
_entity_poly.type
_entity_poly.pdbx_seq_one_letter_code
_entity_poly.pdbx_strand_id
1 'polypeptide(L)'
;MRFPWQKKISRLSVNGAATAISCNIYGLSETGPSRSSNEDSILYFSPGKSEDAWFAMVADGMGGHNAGEVASRIACESAKEYVEREYNRQEAKKMLKVLVETMHYNIRATAANNPAYNGMGTTSTAVFISNNTLSFAHVGDSRLYCFSNNELLQCSTDQTLVTRMIREGKVKPEEAGNHNMKHVLLQALGTAHQVDPQIGGPLPVHSGNYYFLCSDGIYDMLSDIELASLFSMHRPALAMECIRALCYERVARDNFSALLIETGGRKDVSSNNVTKEQNIML
;
A
#
# COMPACT_ATOMS: atom_id res chain seq x y z
N MET A 1 -21.36 5.35 3.84
CA MET A 1 -21.43 5.97 2.49
C MET A 1 -20.62 5.10 1.54
N ARG A 2 -21.15 4.69 0.36
CA ARG A 2 -20.34 3.93 -0.63
C ARG A 2 -19.59 4.93 -1.50
N PHE A 3 -18.30 4.78 -1.64
CA PHE A 3 -17.48 5.62 -2.51
C PHE A 3 -17.88 5.44 -3.98
N PRO A 4 -17.78 6.49 -4.84
CA PRO A 4 -18.21 6.42 -6.25
C PRO A 4 -17.58 5.27 -7.05
N TRP A 5 -16.34 4.89 -6.74
CA TRP A 5 -15.61 3.80 -7.36
C TRP A 5 -16.15 2.41 -6.98
N GLN A 6 -16.75 2.24 -5.78
CA GLN A 6 -17.36 0.96 -5.37
C GLN A 6 -18.52 0.56 -6.29
N LYS A 7 -19.22 1.52 -6.89
CA LYS A 7 -20.28 1.28 -7.88
C LYS A 7 -19.71 0.82 -9.23
N LYS A 8 -18.48 1.23 -9.59
CA LYS A 8 -17.82 0.88 -10.86
C LYS A 8 -17.29 -0.57 -10.82
N ILE A 9 -16.74 -1.00 -9.70
CA ILE A 9 -16.20 -2.36 -9.50
C ILE A 9 -17.31 -3.41 -9.32
N SER A 10 -18.43 -3.07 -8.66
CA SER A 10 -19.55 -4.01 -8.40
C SER A 10 -20.36 -4.41 -9.64
N ARG A 11 -20.14 -3.82 -10.82
CA ARG A 11 -20.85 -4.16 -12.06
C ARG A 11 -20.22 -5.34 -12.84
N LEU A 12 -19.14 -5.92 -12.35
CA LEU A 12 -18.40 -7.01 -13.00
C LEU A 12 -18.72 -8.37 -12.34
N SER A 13 -20.00 -8.73 -12.15
CA SER A 13 -20.37 -10.06 -11.67
C SER A 13 -20.38 -11.08 -12.82
N VAL A 14 -19.51 -12.09 -12.73
CA VAL A 14 -19.57 -13.29 -13.59
C VAL A 14 -19.94 -14.47 -12.71
N ASN A 15 -21.03 -15.16 -13.04
CA ASN A 15 -21.47 -16.41 -12.43
C ASN A 15 -20.54 -17.56 -12.87
N GLY A 16 -19.77 -18.10 -11.96
CA GLY A 16 -19.00 -19.33 -12.11
C GLY A 16 -18.51 -19.80 -10.75
N ALA A 17 -18.41 -21.10 -10.52
CA ALA A 17 -17.79 -21.66 -9.33
C ALA A 17 -16.34 -21.14 -9.24
N ALA A 18 -16.09 -20.26 -8.29
CA ALA A 18 -14.85 -19.50 -8.21
C ALA A 18 -13.73 -20.42 -7.71
N THR A 19 -12.85 -20.83 -8.61
CA THR A 19 -11.51 -21.31 -8.23
C THR A 19 -10.80 -20.20 -7.45
N ALA A 20 -10.05 -20.55 -6.41
CA ALA A 20 -9.26 -19.58 -5.66
C ALA A 20 -8.32 -18.81 -6.62
N ILE A 21 -8.34 -17.49 -6.55
CA ILE A 21 -7.49 -16.63 -7.39
C ILE A 21 -6.07 -16.70 -6.87
N SER A 22 -5.13 -17.07 -7.74
CA SER A 22 -3.70 -16.94 -7.44
C SER A 22 -3.26 -15.48 -7.54
N CYS A 23 -2.27 -15.11 -6.74
CA CYS A 23 -1.64 -13.79 -6.79
C CYS A 23 -0.14 -13.95 -7.02
N ASN A 24 0.41 -13.13 -7.93
CA ASN A 24 1.86 -12.87 -8.01
C ASN A 24 2.10 -11.46 -7.50
N ILE A 25 3.12 -11.28 -6.65
CA ILE A 25 3.43 -9.98 -6.07
C ILE A 25 4.86 -9.58 -6.46
N TYR A 26 4.99 -8.37 -6.97
CA TYR A 26 6.24 -7.76 -7.40
C TYR A 26 6.52 -6.56 -6.50
N GLY A 27 7.68 -6.57 -5.81
CA GLY A 27 8.07 -5.53 -4.86
C GLY A 27 9.19 -4.65 -5.39
N LEU A 28 9.16 -3.38 -5.01
CA LEU A 28 10.19 -2.38 -5.26
C LEU A 28 10.30 -1.51 -3.99
N SER A 29 11.51 -1.34 -3.47
CA SER A 29 11.79 -0.38 -2.38
C SER A 29 13.21 0.13 -2.54
N GLU A 30 13.35 1.43 -2.74
CA GLU A 30 14.61 2.09 -3.09
C GLU A 30 14.82 3.37 -2.27
N THR A 31 16.06 3.60 -1.88
CA THR A 31 16.44 4.85 -1.22
C THR A 31 16.26 6.06 -2.13
N GLY A 32 16.37 5.84 -3.44
CA GLY A 32 16.37 6.93 -4.41
C GLY A 32 17.69 7.72 -4.43
N PRO A 33 17.84 8.63 -5.41
CA PRO A 33 19.10 9.35 -5.62
C PRO A 33 19.29 10.53 -4.66
N SER A 34 18.26 10.96 -3.95
CA SER A 34 18.26 12.20 -3.16
C SER A 34 18.32 11.99 -1.64
N ARG A 35 18.08 10.79 -1.16
CA ARG A 35 18.09 10.44 0.27
C ARG A 35 19.32 9.63 0.64
N SER A 36 19.70 9.64 1.92
CA SER A 36 20.84 8.87 2.45
C SER A 36 20.42 7.52 3.06
N SER A 37 19.14 7.39 3.45
CA SER A 37 18.54 6.19 4.04
C SER A 37 17.18 5.94 3.41
N ASN A 38 16.73 4.69 3.46
CA ASN A 38 15.38 4.33 3.07
C ASN A 38 14.53 4.20 4.32
N GLU A 39 13.55 5.09 4.47
CA GLU A 39 12.60 5.08 5.58
C GLU A 39 11.29 4.35 5.21
N ASP A 40 11.14 3.94 3.94
CA ASP A 40 10.05 3.09 3.49
C ASP A 40 10.27 1.64 3.90
N SER A 41 9.17 0.92 4.15
CA SER A 41 9.18 -0.54 4.31
C SER A 41 8.04 -1.17 3.51
N ILE A 42 8.29 -2.32 2.90
CA ILE A 42 7.27 -3.12 2.23
C ILE A 42 7.18 -4.50 2.86
N LEU A 43 5.97 -5.05 2.89
CA LEU A 43 5.71 -6.38 3.41
C LEU A 43 4.69 -7.09 2.51
N TYR A 44 4.98 -8.31 2.10
CA TYR A 44 4.00 -9.17 1.42
C TYR A 44 4.27 -10.65 1.71
N PHE A 45 3.22 -11.41 1.91
CA PHE A 45 3.29 -12.83 2.18
C PHE A 45 1.90 -13.49 2.05
N SER A 46 1.90 -14.82 1.98
CA SER A 46 0.68 -15.62 2.13
C SER A 46 0.64 -16.16 3.56
N PRO A 47 -0.34 -15.74 4.40
CA PRO A 47 -0.50 -16.32 5.71
C PRO A 47 -1.03 -17.75 5.59
N GLY A 48 -0.38 -18.69 6.30
CA GLY A 48 -0.75 -20.11 6.25
C GLY A 48 -0.05 -20.88 5.13
N LYS A 49 -0.52 -22.14 4.91
CA LYS A 49 0.15 -23.08 3.99
C LYS A 49 -0.57 -23.21 2.64
N SER A 50 -1.80 -22.71 2.52
CA SER A 50 -2.70 -23.00 1.39
C SER A 50 -2.63 -22.01 0.24
N GLU A 51 -1.87 -20.92 0.37
CA GLU A 51 -1.77 -19.84 -0.64
C GLU A 51 -3.15 -19.31 -1.11
N ASP A 52 -4.18 -19.42 -0.26
CA ASP A 52 -5.55 -18.97 -0.52
C ASP A 52 -5.85 -17.58 0.07
N ALA A 53 -4.89 -17.03 0.81
CA ALA A 53 -4.91 -15.68 1.35
C ALA A 53 -3.57 -14.97 1.09
N TRP A 54 -3.64 -13.67 0.88
CA TRP A 54 -2.48 -12.82 0.59
C TRP A 54 -2.58 -11.52 1.38
N PHE A 55 -1.46 -11.11 1.94
CA PHE A 55 -1.30 -9.82 2.58
C PHE A 55 -0.19 -9.04 1.92
N ALA A 56 -0.41 -7.74 1.70
CA ALA A 56 0.60 -6.83 1.19
C ALA A 56 0.42 -5.44 1.82
N MET A 57 1.53 -4.76 2.14
CA MET A 57 1.55 -3.46 2.79
C MET A 57 2.75 -2.63 2.34
N VAL A 58 2.54 -1.33 2.15
CA VAL A 58 3.55 -0.30 2.01
C VAL A 58 3.42 0.64 3.22
N ALA A 59 4.55 1.00 3.80
CA ALA A 59 4.68 1.89 4.93
C ALA A 59 5.80 2.90 4.65
N ASP A 60 5.46 4.19 4.60
CA ASP A 60 6.38 5.31 4.38
C ASP A 60 6.67 5.94 5.73
N GLY A 61 7.91 5.81 6.15
CA GLY A 61 8.38 6.23 7.47
C GLY A 61 8.74 7.71 7.52
N MET A 62 8.36 8.36 8.61
CA MET A 62 8.68 9.76 8.85
C MET A 62 9.22 10.00 10.25
N GLY A 63 10.20 10.90 10.36
CA GLY A 63 10.81 11.26 11.63
C GLY A 63 12.21 11.83 11.43
N GLY A 64 12.79 12.42 12.50
CA GLY A 64 14.18 12.86 12.46
C GLY A 64 15.15 11.71 12.76
N HIS A 65 16.37 11.73 12.17
CA HIS A 65 17.47 10.84 12.53
C HIS A 65 17.12 9.33 12.52
N ASN A 66 16.72 8.75 11.38
CA ASN A 66 16.37 7.35 11.20
C ASN A 66 15.13 6.86 11.98
N ALA A 67 14.37 7.76 12.58
CA ALA A 67 13.18 7.38 13.35
C ALA A 67 12.03 6.91 12.43
N GLY A 68 11.97 7.41 11.19
CA GLY A 68 11.03 6.96 10.16
C GLY A 68 11.24 5.50 9.77
N GLU A 69 12.49 5.10 9.49
CA GLU A 69 12.87 3.71 9.21
C GLU A 69 12.43 2.75 10.34
N VAL A 70 12.64 3.16 11.58
CA VAL A 70 12.21 2.35 12.74
C VAL A 70 10.70 2.23 12.81
N ALA A 71 9.96 3.30 12.53
CA ALA A 71 8.50 3.29 12.57
C ALA A 71 7.89 2.40 11.49
N SER A 72 8.35 2.53 10.24
CA SER A 72 7.87 1.72 9.11
C SER A 72 8.20 0.23 9.29
N ARG A 73 9.40 -0.08 9.80
CA ARG A 73 9.82 -1.44 10.13
C ARG A 73 8.95 -2.05 11.24
N ILE A 74 8.69 -1.33 12.35
CA ILE A 74 7.80 -1.81 13.44
C ILE A 74 6.39 -2.05 12.91
N ALA A 75 5.89 -1.20 11.99
CA ALA A 75 4.59 -1.43 11.36
C ALA A 75 4.57 -2.76 10.60
N CYS A 76 5.59 -3.04 9.77
CA CYS A 76 5.69 -4.28 9.01
C CYS A 76 5.84 -5.51 9.91
N GLU A 77 6.69 -5.47 10.93
CA GLU A 77 6.89 -6.57 11.89
C GLU A 77 5.58 -6.87 12.64
N SER A 78 4.92 -5.83 13.15
CA SER A 78 3.62 -5.96 13.84
C SER A 78 2.54 -6.53 12.92
N ALA A 79 2.53 -6.08 11.66
CA ALA A 79 1.56 -6.56 10.67
C ALA A 79 1.75 -8.04 10.38
N LYS A 80 3.00 -8.48 10.19
CA LYS A 80 3.32 -9.88 9.93
C LYS A 80 2.84 -10.77 11.08
N GLU A 81 3.27 -10.45 12.29
CA GLU A 81 2.92 -11.24 13.49
C GLU A 81 1.39 -11.31 13.71
N TYR A 82 0.72 -10.17 13.58
CA TYR A 82 -0.73 -10.10 13.80
C TYR A 82 -1.51 -10.85 12.73
N VAL A 83 -1.20 -10.65 11.46
CA VAL A 83 -1.91 -11.28 10.35
C VAL A 83 -1.70 -12.80 10.34
N GLU A 84 -0.47 -13.29 10.54
CA GLU A 84 -0.21 -14.75 10.66
C GLU A 84 -1.05 -15.42 11.73
N ARG A 85 -1.31 -14.73 12.85
CA ARG A 85 -2.12 -15.24 13.95
C ARG A 85 -3.63 -15.15 13.70
N GLU A 86 -4.10 -14.10 13.00
CA GLU A 86 -5.52 -13.72 13.01
C GLU A 86 -6.24 -13.88 11.66
N TYR A 87 -5.54 -14.14 10.55
CA TYR A 87 -6.08 -14.05 9.17
C TYR A 87 -7.32 -14.91 8.90
N ASN A 88 -7.51 -16.01 9.63
CA ASN A 88 -8.66 -16.93 9.47
C ASN A 88 -9.61 -16.95 10.69
N ARG A 89 -9.41 -16.05 11.69
CA ARG A 89 -10.17 -16.06 12.94
C ARG A 89 -11.31 -15.04 12.96
N GLN A 90 -11.26 -14.06 12.06
CA GLN A 90 -12.23 -12.97 12.05
C GLN A 90 -12.44 -12.41 10.64
N GLU A 91 -13.49 -11.59 10.48
CA GLU A 91 -13.76 -10.88 9.23
C GLU A 91 -12.58 -9.96 8.86
N ALA A 92 -12.19 -9.95 7.56
CA ALA A 92 -11.03 -9.22 7.06
C ALA A 92 -11.02 -7.73 7.46
N LYS A 93 -12.13 -7.04 7.38
CA LYS A 93 -12.22 -5.61 7.74
C LYS A 93 -11.99 -5.37 9.22
N LYS A 94 -12.54 -6.25 10.07
CA LYS A 94 -12.33 -6.18 11.53
C LYS A 94 -10.87 -6.48 11.86
N MET A 95 -10.28 -7.51 11.23
CA MET A 95 -8.88 -7.84 11.35
C MET A 95 -7.98 -6.65 10.97
N LEU A 96 -8.21 -6.03 9.82
CA LEU A 96 -7.44 -4.89 9.34
C LEU A 96 -7.57 -3.66 10.25
N LYS A 97 -8.74 -3.41 10.83
CA LYS A 97 -8.92 -2.32 11.79
C LYS A 97 -8.07 -2.54 13.05
N VAL A 98 -8.16 -3.73 13.65
CA VAL A 98 -7.37 -4.06 14.86
C VAL A 98 -5.88 -4.12 14.54
N LEU A 99 -5.50 -4.54 13.33
CA LEU A 99 -4.11 -4.48 12.85
C LEU A 99 -3.57 -3.05 12.90
N VAL A 100 -4.30 -2.06 12.36
CA VAL A 100 -3.89 -0.65 12.39
C VAL A 100 -3.72 -0.15 13.82
N GLU A 101 -4.66 -0.48 14.71
CA GLU A 101 -4.58 -0.12 16.13
C GLU A 101 -3.36 -0.75 16.81
N THR A 102 -3.04 -2.00 16.46
CA THR A 102 -1.87 -2.74 16.99
C THR A 102 -0.56 -2.11 16.53
N MET A 103 -0.42 -1.84 15.23
CA MET A 103 0.77 -1.17 14.68
C MET A 103 0.96 0.21 15.33
N HIS A 104 -0.10 0.99 15.42
CA HIS A 104 -0.08 2.32 16.05
C HIS A 104 0.38 2.26 17.50
N TYR A 105 -0.15 1.32 18.28
CA TYR A 105 0.24 1.12 19.67
C TYR A 105 1.72 0.74 19.81
N ASN A 106 2.22 -0.21 19.00
CA ASN A 106 3.60 -0.69 19.10
C ASN A 106 4.62 0.40 18.74
N ILE A 107 4.33 1.23 17.71
CA ILE A 107 5.18 2.37 17.36
C ILE A 107 5.24 3.36 18.52
N ARG A 108 4.09 3.72 19.10
CA ARG A 108 4.03 4.65 20.24
C ARG A 108 4.73 4.10 21.49
N ALA A 109 4.54 2.83 21.78
CA ALA A 109 5.19 2.17 22.93
C ALA A 109 6.71 2.18 22.77
N THR A 110 7.22 1.96 21.55
CA THR A 110 8.65 2.03 21.27
C THR A 110 9.18 3.47 21.39
N ALA A 111 8.46 4.45 20.84
CA ALA A 111 8.84 5.86 20.96
C ALA A 111 8.87 6.36 22.41
N ALA A 112 7.93 5.89 23.25
CA ALA A 112 7.87 6.27 24.67
C ALA A 112 9.06 5.75 25.47
N ASN A 113 9.69 4.65 25.04
CA ASN A 113 10.82 4.02 25.72
C ASN A 113 12.19 4.54 25.23
N ASN A 114 12.25 5.33 24.15
CA ASN A 114 13.49 5.85 23.59
C ASN A 114 13.30 7.28 23.06
N PRO A 115 13.89 8.29 23.75
CA PRO A 115 13.79 9.69 23.33
C PRO A 115 14.28 9.99 21.90
N ALA A 116 15.19 9.16 21.35
CA ALA A 116 15.67 9.29 19.98
C ALA A 116 14.56 9.02 18.92
N TYR A 117 13.50 8.34 19.31
CA TYR A 117 12.35 8.02 18.46
C TYR A 117 11.14 8.92 18.70
N ASN A 118 11.34 10.02 19.43
CA ASN A 118 10.25 10.94 19.71
C ASN A 118 9.70 11.56 18.42
N GLY A 119 8.38 11.43 18.23
CA GLY A 119 7.70 11.94 17.04
C GLY A 119 7.82 11.06 15.80
N MET A 120 8.41 9.85 15.89
CA MET A 120 8.41 8.92 14.78
C MET A 120 7.00 8.49 14.38
N GLY A 121 6.80 8.27 13.11
CA GLY A 121 5.55 7.78 12.57
C GLY A 121 5.74 7.14 11.21
N THR A 122 4.67 6.60 10.67
CA THR A 122 4.65 6.03 9.33
C THR A 122 3.25 6.04 8.75
N THR A 123 3.15 6.09 7.43
CA THR A 123 1.91 5.74 6.72
C THR A 123 1.68 4.23 6.81
N SER A 124 0.52 3.78 6.40
CA SER A 124 0.24 2.36 6.16
C SER A 124 -0.85 2.21 5.13
N THR A 125 -0.54 1.57 4.02
CA THR A 125 -1.53 1.11 3.04
C THR A 125 -1.41 -0.39 2.91
N ALA A 126 -2.40 -1.11 3.44
CA ALA A 126 -2.40 -2.57 3.54
C ALA A 126 -3.61 -3.17 2.84
N VAL A 127 -3.41 -4.29 2.14
CA VAL A 127 -4.47 -5.09 1.53
C VAL A 127 -4.43 -6.52 2.04
N PHE A 128 -5.61 -7.10 2.18
CA PHE A 128 -5.79 -8.52 2.47
C PHE A 128 -6.73 -9.11 1.42
N ILE A 129 -6.24 -10.11 0.70
CA ILE A 129 -7.00 -10.83 -0.32
C ILE A 129 -7.28 -12.23 0.20
N SER A 130 -8.53 -12.63 0.27
CA SER A 130 -8.96 -13.99 0.58
C SER A 130 -10.34 -14.26 0.00
N ASN A 131 -10.64 -15.52 -0.30
CA ASN A 131 -11.96 -15.91 -0.83
C ASN A 131 -12.39 -15.03 -2.03
N ASN A 132 -11.46 -14.74 -2.94
CA ASN A 132 -11.69 -13.89 -4.11
C ASN A 132 -12.22 -12.49 -3.79
N THR A 133 -11.92 -11.98 -2.60
CA THR A 133 -12.24 -10.62 -2.19
C THR A 133 -11.00 -9.90 -1.65
N LEU A 134 -10.94 -8.61 -1.87
CA LEU A 134 -9.94 -7.71 -1.32
C LEU A 134 -10.57 -6.78 -0.28
N SER A 135 -9.96 -6.71 0.88
CA SER A 135 -10.20 -5.67 1.88
C SER A 135 -8.91 -4.89 2.12
N PHE A 136 -9.03 -3.61 2.46
CA PHE A 136 -7.86 -2.77 2.71
C PHE A 136 -8.04 -1.88 3.94
N ALA A 137 -6.91 -1.51 4.53
CA ALA A 137 -6.78 -0.46 5.54
C ALA A 137 -5.74 0.56 5.08
N HIS A 138 -6.03 1.84 5.31
CA HIS A 138 -5.17 2.93 4.87
C HIS A 138 -5.10 4.03 5.92
N VAL A 139 -3.86 4.49 6.18
CA VAL A 139 -3.51 5.64 7.03
C VAL A 139 -2.40 6.41 6.33
N GLY A 140 -2.56 7.72 6.17
CA GLY A 140 -1.58 8.60 5.56
C GLY A 140 -1.88 8.95 4.11
N ASP A 141 -0.86 8.99 3.26
CA ASP A 141 -0.94 9.38 1.85
C ASP A 141 -0.28 8.38 0.87
N SER A 142 0.34 7.30 1.35
CA SER A 142 0.65 6.16 0.47
C SER A 142 -0.63 5.64 -0.17
N ARG A 143 -0.60 5.21 -1.42
CA ARG A 143 -1.82 4.98 -2.19
C ARG A 143 -2.06 3.51 -2.53
N LEU A 144 -3.33 3.13 -2.61
CA LEU A 144 -3.82 1.89 -3.22
C LEU A 144 -4.57 2.22 -4.50
N TYR A 145 -4.15 1.61 -5.60
CA TYR A 145 -4.82 1.67 -6.89
C TYR A 145 -5.34 0.29 -7.31
N CYS A 146 -6.42 0.28 -8.09
CA CYS A 146 -6.89 -0.87 -8.84
C CYS A 146 -6.79 -0.56 -10.34
N PHE A 147 -6.06 -1.39 -11.08
CA PHE A 147 -6.00 -1.33 -12.54
C PHE A 147 -6.84 -2.47 -13.12
N SER A 148 -7.84 -2.11 -13.91
CA SER A 148 -8.76 -3.04 -14.56
C SER A 148 -9.32 -2.41 -15.83
N ASN A 149 -9.46 -3.18 -16.90
CA ASN A 149 -10.00 -2.70 -18.20
C ASN A 149 -9.27 -1.44 -18.72
N ASN A 150 -7.95 -1.38 -18.59
CA ASN A 150 -7.09 -0.25 -18.98
C ASN A 150 -7.38 1.06 -18.21
N GLU A 151 -8.11 1.00 -17.12
CA GLU A 151 -8.35 2.14 -16.23
C GLU A 151 -7.61 1.94 -14.89
N LEU A 152 -6.88 2.96 -14.44
CA LEU A 152 -6.30 3.03 -13.11
C LEU A 152 -7.23 3.84 -12.20
N LEU A 153 -7.60 3.27 -11.07
CA LEU A 153 -8.51 3.89 -10.12
C LEU A 153 -7.91 3.90 -8.72
N GLN A 154 -7.70 5.07 -8.14
CA GLN A 154 -7.27 5.20 -6.75
C GLN A 154 -8.39 4.75 -5.81
N CYS A 155 -8.10 3.75 -4.95
CA CYS A 155 -9.04 3.17 -3.99
C CYS A 155 -8.93 3.80 -2.60
N SER A 156 -7.71 4.16 -2.17
CA SER A 156 -7.48 4.94 -0.95
C SER A 156 -7.76 6.42 -1.16
N THR A 157 -7.91 7.14 -0.06
CA THR A 157 -8.04 8.60 -0.09
C THR A 157 -6.95 9.20 0.77
N ASP A 158 -6.08 10.00 0.18
CA ASP A 158 -4.97 10.61 0.90
C ASP A 158 -5.48 11.41 2.11
N GLN A 159 -4.91 11.14 3.27
CA GLN A 159 -5.27 11.80 4.53
C GLN A 159 -4.34 13.00 4.78
N THR A 160 -4.32 13.93 3.81
CA THR A 160 -3.51 15.15 3.84
C THR A 160 -4.34 16.40 4.10
N LEU A 161 -3.66 17.47 4.51
CA LEU A 161 -4.29 18.76 4.71
C LEU A 161 -4.90 19.29 3.40
N VAL A 162 -4.22 19.12 2.26
CA VAL A 162 -4.73 19.59 0.98
C VAL A 162 -5.99 18.82 0.57
N THR A 163 -6.05 17.51 0.79
CA THR A 163 -7.26 16.72 0.54
C THR A 163 -8.45 17.20 1.37
N ARG A 164 -8.22 17.59 2.63
CA ARG A 164 -9.25 18.22 3.47
C ARG A 164 -9.71 19.56 2.90
N MET A 165 -8.74 20.41 2.47
CA MET A 165 -9.06 21.72 1.89
C MET A 165 -9.88 21.62 0.61
N ILE A 166 -9.62 20.59 -0.24
CA ILE A 166 -10.45 20.29 -1.42
C ILE A 166 -11.88 19.93 -1.02
N ARG A 167 -12.06 19.06 -0.02
CA ARG A 167 -13.40 18.67 0.47
C ARG A 167 -14.18 19.86 1.05
N GLU A 168 -13.47 20.82 1.64
CA GLU A 168 -14.03 22.07 2.16
C GLU A 168 -14.24 23.15 1.09
N GLY A 169 -13.87 22.89 -0.16
CA GLY A 169 -13.97 23.83 -1.29
C GLY A 169 -12.99 25.00 -1.23
N LYS A 170 -11.91 24.90 -0.44
CA LYS A 170 -10.88 25.92 -0.26
C LYS A 170 -9.76 25.88 -1.31
N VAL A 171 -9.55 24.69 -1.90
CA VAL A 171 -8.55 24.43 -2.94
C VAL A 171 -9.25 23.59 -4.03
N LYS A 172 -8.96 23.90 -5.28
CA LYS A 172 -9.49 23.09 -6.40
C LYS A 172 -8.67 21.82 -6.59
N PRO A 173 -9.27 20.70 -7.04
CA PRO A 173 -8.55 19.44 -7.24
C PRO A 173 -7.31 19.58 -8.13
N GLU A 174 -7.39 20.37 -9.19
CA GLU A 174 -6.30 20.61 -10.15
C GLU A 174 -5.11 21.39 -9.55
N GLU A 175 -5.30 22.07 -8.42
CA GLU A 175 -4.27 22.84 -7.71
C GLU A 175 -3.52 21.99 -6.67
N ALA A 176 -4.07 20.81 -6.33
CA ALA A 176 -3.57 19.97 -5.23
C ALA A 176 -2.12 19.51 -5.44
N GLY A 177 -1.78 19.07 -6.64
CA GLY A 177 -0.45 18.51 -6.96
C GLY A 177 0.70 19.50 -6.76
N ASN A 178 0.42 20.81 -6.90
CA ASN A 178 1.41 21.88 -6.75
C ASN A 178 1.26 22.64 -5.42
N HIS A 179 0.35 22.22 -4.53
CA HIS A 179 0.11 22.93 -3.28
C HIS A 179 1.25 22.67 -2.27
N ASN A 180 1.73 23.72 -1.61
CA ASN A 180 2.86 23.66 -0.67
C ASN A 180 2.61 22.80 0.57
N MET A 181 1.34 22.47 0.87
CA MET A 181 0.93 21.62 1.99
C MET A 181 0.47 20.20 1.55
N LYS A 182 0.80 19.78 0.33
CA LYS A 182 0.34 18.48 -0.21
C LYS A 182 0.82 17.28 0.62
N HIS A 183 2.01 17.37 1.24
CA HIS A 183 2.61 16.33 2.09
C HIS A 183 2.30 16.49 3.59
N VAL A 184 1.46 17.46 3.99
CA VAL A 184 1.09 17.63 5.40
C VAL A 184 0.04 16.58 5.77
N LEU A 185 0.48 15.53 6.47
CA LEU A 185 -0.38 14.43 6.90
C LEU A 185 -1.33 14.87 8.02
N LEU A 186 -2.57 14.43 7.96
CA LEU A 186 -3.57 14.54 9.02
C LEU A 186 -3.59 13.31 9.92
N GLN A 187 -3.13 12.17 9.40
CA GLN A 187 -3.11 10.87 10.06
C GLN A 187 -1.80 10.15 9.72
N ALA A 188 -1.14 9.64 10.75
CA ALA A 188 -0.03 8.71 10.62
C ALA A 188 0.03 7.80 11.84
N LEU A 189 0.52 6.59 11.68
CA LEU A 189 0.76 5.67 12.79
C LEU A 189 1.87 6.25 13.69
N GLY A 190 1.71 6.11 14.99
CA GLY A 190 2.71 6.55 15.97
C GLY A 190 2.57 7.99 16.45
N THR A 191 2.05 8.91 15.63
CA THR A 191 2.13 10.36 15.91
C THR A 191 0.99 10.93 16.76
N ALA A 192 -0.23 10.43 16.65
CA ALA A 192 -1.40 10.92 17.39
C ALA A 192 -1.76 10.04 18.58
N HIS A 193 -2.73 10.47 19.40
CA HIS A 193 -3.30 9.64 20.46
C HIS A 193 -4.18 8.52 19.91
N GLN A 194 -4.89 8.77 18.83
CA GLN A 194 -5.78 7.84 18.15
C GLN A 194 -5.56 7.95 16.65
N VAL A 195 -5.79 6.84 15.96
CA VAL A 195 -5.75 6.74 14.51
C VAL A 195 -7.13 6.34 14.00
N ASP A 196 -7.57 6.96 12.92
CA ASP A 196 -8.85 6.65 12.25
C ASP A 196 -8.55 6.14 10.81
N PRO A 197 -8.37 4.83 10.64
CA PRO A 197 -8.03 4.26 9.35
C PRO A 197 -9.21 4.29 8.38
N GLN A 198 -8.95 4.54 7.11
CA GLN A 198 -9.90 4.22 6.06
C GLN A 198 -9.94 2.70 5.88
N ILE A 199 -11.06 2.06 6.18
CA ILE A 199 -11.28 0.63 5.94
C ILE A 199 -12.18 0.45 4.74
N GLY A 200 -11.71 -0.29 3.73
CA GLY A 200 -12.46 -0.57 2.51
C GLY A 200 -12.66 -2.06 2.23
N GLY A 201 -13.54 -2.35 1.26
CA GLY A 201 -13.89 -3.72 0.88
C GLY A 201 -15.12 -4.27 1.64
N PRO A 202 -15.43 -5.60 1.52
CA PRO A 202 -14.80 -6.50 0.55
C PRO A 202 -15.11 -6.07 -0.90
N LEU A 203 -14.11 -6.11 -1.75
CA LEU A 203 -14.22 -5.86 -3.18
C LEU A 203 -14.01 -7.18 -3.92
N PRO A 204 -14.80 -7.51 -4.94
CA PRO A 204 -14.55 -8.70 -5.74
C PRO A 204 -13.21 -8.57 -6.47
N VAL A 205 -12.42 -9.63 -6.40
CA VAL A 205 -11.16 -9.76 -7.14
C VAL A 205 -11.44 -10.57 -8.41
N HIS A 206 -10.95 -10.08 -9.55
CA HIS A 206 -11.09 -10.73 -10.84
C HIS A 206 -9.71 -11.07 -11.41
N SER A 207 -9.61 -12.18 -12.13
CA SER A 207 -8.40 -12.55 -12.85
C SER A 207 -8.02 -11.45 -13.86
N GLY A 208 -6.73 -11.11 -13.91
CA GLY A 208 -6.20 -10.07 -14.80
C GLY A 208 -6.28 -8.65 -14.24
N ASN A 209 -6.80 -8.46 -13.02
CA ASN A 209 -6.69 -7.17 -12.35
C ASN A 209 -5.31 -7.00 -11.72
N TYR A 210 -4.84 -5.76 -11.64
CA TYR A 210 -3.69 -5.40 -10.84
C TYR A 210 -4.13 -4.52 -9.67
N TYR A 211 -3.51 -4.76 -8.51
CA TYR A 211 -3.61 -3.85 -7.36
C TYR A 211 -2.21 -3.32 -7.09
N PHE A 212 -2.10 -1.99 -7.06
CA PHE A 212 -0.83 -1.31 -6.93
C PHE A 212 -0.83 -0.45 -5.67
N LEU A 213 0.11 -0.73 -4.76
CA LEU A 213 0.35 0.04 -3.56
C LEU A 213 1.66 0.80 -3.77
N CYS A 214 1.71 2.09 -3.38
CA CYS A 214 2.96 2.85 -3.48
C CYS A 214 3.04 3.97 -2.45
N SER A 215 4.28 4.35 -2.09
CA SER A 215 4.58 5.59 -1.35
C SER A 215 4.52 6.81 -2.28
N ASP A 216 4.60 8.01 -1.71
CA ASP A 216 4.50 9.27 -2.45
C ASP A 216 5.65 9.49 -3.43
N GLY A 217 6.85 8.95 -3.14
CA GLY A 217 7.98 9.00 -4.07
C GLY A 217 7.72 8.37 -5.44
N ILE A 218 6.68 7.54 -5.60
CA ILE A 218 6.25 7.04 -6.91
C ILE A 218 5.31 8.02 -7.60
N TYR A 219 4.18 8.39 -6.97
CA TYR A 219 3.16 9.20 -7.63
C TYR A 219 3.52 10.68 -7.73
N ASP A 220 4.54 11.12 -7.03
CA ASP A 220 5.17 12.45 -7.25
C ASP A 220 6.03 12.46 -8.52
N MET A 221 6.53 11.29 -8.95
CA MET A 221 7.34 11.16 -10.15
C MET A 221 6.54 10.73 -11.37
N LEU A 222 5.50 9.91 -11.20
CA LEU A 222 4.68 9.37 -12.30
C LEU A 222 3.21 9.72 -12.09
N SER A 223 2.60 10.28 -13.12
CA SER A 223 1.15 10.52 -13.13
C SER A 223 0.35 9.22 -13.25
N ASP A 224 -0.92 9.25 -12.83
CA ASP A 224 -1.84 8.12 -12.97
C ASP A 224 -1.98 7.64 -14.43
N ILE A 225 -1.85 8.55 -15.41
CA ILE A 225 -1.89 8.23 -16.87
C ILE A 225 -0.65 7.42 -17.26
N GLU A 226 0.53 7.80 -16.78
CA GLU A 226 1.77 7.07 -17.05
C GLU A 226 1.76 5.69 -16.40
N LEU A 227 1.33 5.59 -15.13
CA LEU A 227 1.17 4.30 -14.45
C LEU A 227 0.18 3.39 -15.20
N ALA A 228 -0.98 3.90 -15.61
CA ALA A 228 -1.96 3.15 -16.40
C ALA A 228 -1.36 2.65 -17.72
N SER A 229 -0.58 3.50 -18.41
CA SER A 229 0.10 3.14 -19.65
C SER A 229 1.12 2.01 -19.44
N LEU A 230 1.93 2.10 -18.39
CA LEU A 230 2.91 1.06 -18.05
C LEU A 230 2.24 -0.30 -17.79
N PHE A 231 1.14 -0.30 -17.02
CA PHE A 231 0.38 -1.53 -16.72
C PHE A 231 -0.35 -2.10 -17.94
N SER A 232 -0.74 -1.25 -18.92
CA SER A 232 -1.34 -1.71 -20.18
C SER A 232 -0.34 -2.30 -21.16
N MET A 233 0.87 -1.74 -21.20
CA MET A 233 1.86 -2.04 -22.24
C MET A 233 2.83 -3.13 -21.85
N HIS A 234 3.02 -3.38 -20.57
CA HIS A 234 4.07 -4.25 -20.05
C HIS A 234 3.52 -5.33 -19.12
N ARG A 235 4.25 -6.47 -19.07
CA ARG A 235 4.04 -7.46 -18.00
C ARG A 235 4.44 -6.85 -16.66
N PRO A 236 3.86 -7.30 -15.53
CA PRO A 236 4.07 -6.71 -14.21
C PRO A 236 5.53 -6.48 -13.82
N ALA A 237 6.39 -7.48 -14.00
CA ALA A 237 7.82 -7.35 -13.68
C ALA A 237 8.50 -6.21 -14.47
N LEU A 238 8.22 -6.11 -15.78
CA LEU A 238 8.79 -5.05 -16.61
C LEU A 238 8.19 -3.68 -16.29
N ALA A 239 6.90 -3.61 -15.97
CA ALA A 239 6.26 -2.37 -15.53
C ALA A 239 6.93 -1.83 -14.26
N MET A 240 7.23 -2.69 -13.27
CA MET A 240 7.94 -2.30 -12.05
C MET A 240 9.37 -1.82 -12.33
N GLU A 241 10.10 -2.48 -13.25
CA GLU A 241 11.43 -2.00 -13.68
C GLU A 241 11.36 -0.65 -14.41
N CYS A 242 10.35 -0.43 -15.24
CA CYS A 242 10.13 0.87 -15.88
C CYS A 242 9.82 1.97 -14.86
N ILE A 243 8.98 1.70 -13.86
CA ILE A 243 8.70 2.63 -12.75
C ILE A 243 10.00 2.97 -12.03
N ARG A 244 10.79 1.97 -11.65
CA ARG A 244 12.10 2.16 -11.02
C ARG A 244 13.02 3.06 -11.86
N ALA A 245 13.18 2.75 -13.14
CA ALA A 245 14.03 3.50 -14.06
C ALA A 245 13.57 4.97 -14.17
N LEU A 246 12.28 5.22 -14.31
CA LEU A 246 11.73 6.57 -14.41
C LEU A 246 11.90 7.37 -13.12
N CYS A 247 11.77 6.76 -11.94
CA CYS A 247 12.04 7.43 -10.68
C CYS A 247 13.50 7.88 -10.56
N TYR A 248 14.46 7.06 -11.01
CA TYR A 248 15.86 7.45 -11.07
C TYR A 248 16.14 8.51 -12.13
N GLU A 249 15.60 8.36 -13.34
CA GLU A 249 15.75 9.32 -14.43
C GLU A 249 15.25 10.71 -14.07
N ARG A 250 14.10 10.77 -13.36
CA ARG A 250 13.46 12.02 -12.91
C ARG A 250 14.02 12.55 -11.60
N VAL A 251 15.05 11.89 -11.05
CA VAL A 251 15.72 12.26 -9.80
C VAL A 251 14.72 12.37 -8.65
N ALA A 252 14.09 11.25 -8.32
CA ALA A 252 13.14 11.18 -7.21
C ALA A 252 13.72 11.83 -5.94
N ARG A 253 12.93 12.70 -5.33
CA ARG A 253 13.34 13.51 -4.16
C ARG A 253 13.19 12.76 -2.85
N ASP A 254 12.46 11.65 -2.88
CA ASP A 254 12.20 10.81 -1.72
C ASP A 254 12.56 9.35 -1.98
N ASN A 255 12.48 8.55 -0.90
CA ASN A 255 12.40 7.09 -1.03
C ASN A 255 11.19 6.74 -1.90
N PHE A 256 11.25 5.65 -2.63
CA PHE A 256 10.14 5.22 -3.45
C PHE A 256 9.95 3.72 -3.38
N SER A 257 8.76 3.33 -2.93
CA SER A 257 8.41 1.93 -2.69
C SER A 257 7.06 1.58 -3.29
N ALA A 258 6.94 0.38 -3.82
CA ALA A 258 5.71 -0.11 -4.39
C ALA A 258 5.56 -1.63 -4.31
N LEU A 259 4.32 -2.09 -4.32
CA LEU A 259 3.93 -3.48 -4.50
C LEU A 259 2.88 -3.56 -5.62
N LEU A 260 3.13 -4.40 -6.63
CA LEU A 260 2.18 -4.70 -7.69
C LEU A 260 1.68 -6.13 -7.51
N ILE A 261 0.39 -6.31 -7.29
CA ILE A 261 -0.29 -7.59 -7.12
C ILE A 261 -1.03 -7.91 -8.42
N GLU A 262 -0.60 -8.93 -9.13
CA GLU A 262 -1.28 -9.51 -10.29
C GLU A 262 -2.19 -10.63 -9.83
N THR A 263 -3.47 -10.60 -10.21
CA THR A 263 -4.45 -11.61 -9.85
C THR A 263 -4.76 -12.54 -11.01
N GLY A 264 -4.76 -13.87 -10.78
CA GLY A 264 -5.03 -14.87 -11.80
C GLY A 264 -3.91 -15.08 -12.82
N GLY A 265 -2.69 -14.66 -12.51
CA GLY A 265 -1.49 -14.93 -13.31
C GLY A 265 -1.28 -16.44 -13.45
N ARG A 266 -0.92 -16.93 -14.65
CA ARG A 266 -0.41 -18.30 -14.81
C ARG A 266 0.79 -18.44 -13.90
N LYS A 267 0.86 -19.54 -13.11
CA LYS A 267 2.13 -19.98 -12.52
C LYS A 267 3.09 -20.17 -13.71
N ASP A 268 3.99 -19.25 -13.94
CA ASP A 268 5.10 -19.48 -14.86
C ASP A 268 5.93 -20.60 -14.25
N VAL A 269 5.85 -21.78 -14.85
CA VAL A 269 6.57 -23.00 -14.44
C VAL A 269 8.11 -22.79 -14.52
N SER A 270 8.55 -21.69 -15.09
CA SER A 270 9.96 -21.31 -15.24
C SER A 270 10.56 -20.48 -14.11
N SER A 271 9.77 -19.99 -13.14
CA SER A 271 10.26 -19.24 -11.97
C SER A 271 10.35 -20.11 -10.70
N ASN A 272 10.89 -21.31 -10.81
CA ASN A 272 11.17 -22.21 -9.68
C ASN A 272 12.26 -21.70 -8.71
N ASN A 273 12.60 -20.41 -8.73
CA ASN A 273 13.60 -19.81 -7.85
C ASN A 273 13.16 -18.49 -7.19
N VAL A 274 11.87 -18.24 -7.01
CA VAL A 274 11.47 -17.30 -5.98
C VAL A 274 11.42 -18.10 -4.69
N THR A 275 12.52 -18.04 -3.97
CA THR A 275 12.70 -18.60 -2.64
C THR A 275 11.46 -18.28 -1.78
N LYS A 276 11.01 -19.29 -1.05
CA LYS A 276 10.01 -19.19 0.04
C LYS A 276 10.49 -18.29 1.20
N GLU A 277 11.27 -17.28 0.94
CA GLU A 277 11.72 -16.32 1.91
C GLU A 277 10.69 -15.21 2.03
N GLN A 278 10.14 -15.14 3.22
CA GLN A 278 9.31 -14.07 3.73
C GLN A 278 10.15 -12.77 3.66
N ASN A 279 9.94 -11.97 2.63
CA ASN A 279 10.75 -10.78 2.44
C ASN A 279 10.09 -9.60 3.16
N ILE A 280 10.63 -9.27 4.35
CA ILE A 280 10.66 -7.90 4.82
C ILE A 280 11.88 -7.32 4.11
N MET A 281 11.69 -6.47 3.10
CA MET A 281 12.75 -5.63 2.58
C MET A 281 12.80 -4.38 3.46
N LEU A 282 13.86 -4.28 4.22
CA LEU A 282 14.25 -3.14 5.03
C LEU A 282 15.09 -2.18 4.20
#